data_2c43d64b4053974d08e01d71045ed219
#
_entry.id   2c43d64b4053974d08e01d71045ed219
#
_cell.length_a   1.000
_cell.length_b   1.000
_cell.length_c   1.000
_cell.angle_alpha   90.00
_cell.angle_beta   90.00
_cell.angle_gamma   90.00
#
_symmetry.space_group_name_H-M   'P 1'
#
loop_
_entity.id
_entity.type
_entity.pdbx_description
1 polymer ?
#
loop_
_entity_poly.entity_id
_entity_poly.type
_entity_poly.pdbx_seq_one_letter_code
_entity_poly.pdbx_strand_id
1 'polypeptide(L)'
;MPIDPTARVLIDAMEKNFPALDPTISGTEMRARVEQAAAKVMPAAQDPEPVGEVINRTVPGPGGDISVRIYRPAIPAGEVVPIATFFHGGGFVLCDLDSHDGICRAICNAGPAVVVAVDYRRAPESRYPAAVDDCYAVTLWASAHAEELGGDPQRLAVIGDSAGGNLAA
;
A
#
# COMPACT_ATOMS: atom_id res chain seq x y z
N MET A 1 4.13 26.58 17.72
CA MET A 1 2.68 26.34 17.80
C MET A 1 2.48 25.19 18.77
N PRO A 2 1.57 25.25 19.75
CA PRO A 2 1.30 24.11 20.64
C PRO A 2 0.70 22.96 19.83
N ILE A 3 1.04 21.73 20.21
CA ILE A 3 0.48 20.51 19.61
C ILE A 3 -0.99 20.40 20.07
N ASP A 4 -1.88 20.05 19.13
CA ASP A 4 -3.28 19.77 19.46
C ASP A 4 -3.37 18.65 20.50
N PRO A 5 -4.22 18.79 21.55
CA PRO A 5 -4.33 17.80 22.61
C PRO A 5 -4.63 16.37 22.11
N THR A 6 -5.43 16.22 21.08
CA THR A 6 -5.75 14.91 20.47
C THR A 6 -4.52 14.31 19.78
N ALA A 7 -3.78 15.15 19.03
CA ALA A 7 -2.53 14.73 18.40
C ALA A 7 -1.47 14.36 19.46
N ARG A 8 -1.43 15.05 20.60
CA ARG A 8 -0.51 14.71 21.70
C ARG A 8 -0.77 13.32 22.27
N VAL A 9 -2.04 12.95 22.47
CA VAL A 9 -2.41 11.61 22.93
C VAL A 9 -1.91 10.53 21.97
N LEU A 10 -2.06 10.75 20.67
CA LEU A 10 -1.56 9.82 19.64
C LEU A 10 -0.03 9.71 19.65
N ILE A 11 0.67 10.86 19.74
CA ILE A 11 2.13 10.88 19.80
C ILE A 11 2.63 10.12 21.04
N ASP A 12 2.05 10.38 22.22
CA ASP A 12 2.43 9.69 23.46
C ASP A 12 2.19 8.18 23.38
N ALA A 13 1.09 7.76 22.74
CA ALA A 13 0.80 6.35 22.51
C ALA A 13 1.83 5.72 21.53
N MET A 14 2.22 6.42 20.49
CA MET A 14 3.25 5.96 19.55
C MET A 14 4.63 5.87 20.23
N GLU A 15 5.06 6.92 20.95
CA GLU A 15 6.35 6.94 21.66
C GLU A 15 6.45 5.82 22.71
N LYS A 16 5.33 5.48 23.36
CA LYS A 16 5.27 4.41 24.37
C LYS A 16 5.33 3.00 23.78
N ASN A 17 4.72 2.78 22.61
CA ASN A 17 4.44 1.43 22.11
C ASN A 17 5.29 1.04 20.92
N PHE A 18 5.76 2.00 20.12
CA PHE A 18 6.61 1.67 18.97
C PHE A 18 8.09 1.71 19.36
N PRO A 19 8.89 0.77 18.88
CA PRO A 19 10.31 0.75 19.14
C PRO A 19 11.00 1.96 18.51
N ALA A 20 11.93 2.57 19.24
CA ALA A 20 12.83 3.55 18.66
C ALA A 20 13.67 2.88 17.55
N LEU A 21 14.04 3.66 16.53
CA LEU A 21 14.96 3.19 15.49
C LEU A 21 16.30 2.82 16.15
N ASP A 22 16.69 1.57 15.99
CA ASP A 22 17.95 1.02 16.51
C ASP A 22 18.87 0.67 15.33
N PRO A 23 19.93 1.47 15.09
CA PRO A 23 20.83 1.23 13.97
C PRO A 23 21.71 -0.03 14.15
N THR A 24 21.67 -0.68 15.31
CA THR A 24 22.48 -1.87 15.61
C THR A 24 21.82 -3.18 15.20
N ILE A 25 20.52 -3.17 14.90
CA ILE A 25 19.77 -4.34 14.46
C ILE A 25 19.52 -4.33 12.95
N SER A 26 19.23 -5.49 12.39
CA SER A 26 18.88 -5.59 10.96
C SER A 26 17.53 -4.95 10.65
N GLY A 27 17.34 -4.51 9.41
CA GLY A 27 16.03 -4.01 8.94
C GLY A 27 14.92 -5.04 9.09
N THR A 28 15.20 -6.32 8.89
CA THR A 28 14.26 -7.43 9.09
C THR A 28 13.84 -7.54 10.57
N GLU A 29 14.78 -7.43 11.49
CA GLU A 29 14.48 -7.45 12.93
C GLU A 29 13.70 -6.21 13.35
N MET A 30 14.06 -5.03 12.84
CA MET A 30 13.29 -3.81 13.08
C MET A 30 11.86 -3.94 12.56
N ARG A 31 11.66 -4.49 11.36
CA ARG A 31 10.33 -4.78 10.80
C ARG A 31 9.50 -5.64 11.76
N ALA A 32 10.04 -6.78 12.20
CA ALA A 32 9.35 -7.67 13.13
C ALA A 32 8.96 -6.97 14.45
N ARG A 33 9.83 -6.09 14.99
CA ARG A 33 9.52 -5.31 16.20
C ARG A 33 8.39 -4.30 15.97
N VAL A 34 8.38 -3.62 14.83
CA VAL A 34 7.33 -2.66 14.45
C VAL A 34 5.99 -3.38 14.26
N GLU A 35 5.96 -4.51 13.57
CA GLU A 35 4.77 -5.33 13.35
C GLU A 35 4.17 -5.81 14.68
N GLN A 36 5.00 -6.29 15.59
CA GLN A 36 4.57 -6.70 16.95
C GLN A 36 4.02 -5.53 17.76
N ALA A 37 4.61 -4.35 17.63
CA ALA A 37 4.13 -3.15 18.29
C ALA A 37 2.79 -2.69 17.70
N ALA A 38 2.67 -2.65 16.39
CA ALA A 38 1.44 -2.31 15.68
C ALA A 38 0.28 -3.23 16.07
N ALA A 39 0.50 -4.53 16.12
CA ALA A 39 -0.50 -5.52 16.54
C ALA A 39 -1.03 -5.30 17.98
N LYS A 40 -0.26 -4.64 18.84
CA LYS A 40 -0.69 -4.33 20.22
C LYS A 40 -1.47 -3.02 20.34
N VAL A 41 -1.25 -2.09 19.45
CA VAL A 41 -1.77 -0.71 19.53
C VAL A 41 -2.92 -0.48 18.59
N MET A 42 -2.87 -1.10 17.42
CA MET A 42 -3.97 -1.01 16.45
C MET A 42 -5.12 -1.87 16.98
N PRO A 43 -6.33 -1.32 17.11
CA PRO A 43 -7.49 -2.13 17.46
C PRO A 43 -7.62 -3.24 16.42
N ALA A 44 -8.05 -4.43 16.89
CA ALA A 44 -8.47 -5.50 15.99
C ALA A 44 -9.36 -4.89 14.90
N ALA A 45 -9.06 -5.22 13.65
CA ALA A 45 -9.65 -4.58 12.48
C ALA A 45 -11.14 -4.31 12.70
N GLN A 46 -11.51 -3.04 12.73
CA GLN A 46 -12.90 -2.66 12.48
C GLN A 46 -13.27 -3.27 11.13
N ASP A 47 -14.53 -3.62 10.95
CA ASP A 47 -14.98 -4.11 9.64
C ASP A 47 -14.45 -3.16 8.55
N PRO A 48 -13.70 -3.67 7.59
CA PRO A 48 -13.07 -2.81 6.60
C PRO A 48 -14.14 -2.09 5.80
N GLU A 49 -13.88 -0.85 5.40
CA GLU A 49 -14.79 -0.09 4.54
C GLU A 49 -15.16 -0.95 3.32
N PRO A 50 -16.46 -1.18 3.04
CA PRO A 50 -16.87 -2.05 1.95
C PRO A 50 -16.53 -1.41 0.60
N VAL A 51 -16.05 -2.25 -0.32
CA VAL A 51 -15.85 -1.95 -1.75
C VAL A 51 -16.59 -3.00 -2.57
N GLY A 52 -16.69 -2.83 -3.87
CA GLY A 52 -17.39 -3.79 -4.72
C GLY A 52 -16.73 -5.18 -4.71
N GLU A 53 -15.42 -5.24 -4.84
CA GLU A 53 -14.66 -6.49 -4.82
C GLU A 53 -13.21 -6.25 -4.36
N VAL A 54 -12.62 -7.26 -3.71
CA VAL A 54 -11.18 -7.31 -3.39
C VAL A 54 -10.61 -8.61 -3.89
N ILE A 55 -9.60 -8.53 -4.75
CA ILE A 55 -8.95 -9.68 -5.39
C ILE A 55 -7.47 -9.67 -5.03
N ASN A 56 -6.95 -10.76 -4.45
CA ASN A 56 -5.52 -10.99 -4.33
C ASN A 56 -5.05 -11.84 -5.51
N ARG A 57 -4.00 -11.41 -6.19
CA ARG A 57 -3.37 -12.18 -7.27
C ARG A 57 -1.88 -11.89 -7.37
N THR A 58 -1.19 -12.63 -8.20
CA THR A 58 0.19 -12.35 -8.58
C THR A 58 0.27 -11.88 -10.02
N VAL A 59 1.25 -11.05 -10.31
CA VAL A 59 1.57 -10.60 -11.66
C VAL A 59 3.06 -10.83 -11.93
N PRO A 60 3.48 -11.12 -13.18
CA PRO A 60 4.88 -11.30 -13.50
C PRO A 60 5.70 -10.04 -13.20
N GLY A 61 6.86 -10.20 -12.58
CA GLY A 61 7.79 -9.12 -12.30
C GLY A 61 9.24 -9.50 -12.62
N PRO A 62 10.16 -8.52 -12.59
CA PRO A 62 11.57 -8.72 -12.98
C PRO A 62 12.35 -9.61 -12.02
N GLY A 63 11.88 -9.76 -10.77
CA GLY A 63 12.49 -10.62 -9.75
C GLY A 63 11.66 -11.84 -9.39
N GLY A 64 10.63 -12.17 -10.14
CA GLY A 64 9.64 -13.19 -9.86
C GLY A 64 8.23 -12.60 -9.76
N ASP A 65 7.26 -13.42 -9.38
CA ASP A 65 5.88 -12.97 -9.24
C ASP A 65 5.75 -11.93 -8.13
N ILE A 66 5.00 -10.86 -8.41
CA ILE A 66 4.69 -9.75 -7.50
C ILE A 66 3.25 -9.92 -7.02
N SER A 67 3.05 -9.97 -5.70
CA SER A 67 1.71 -9.97 -5.12
C SER A 67 1.06 -8.61 -5.29
N VAL A 68 -0.20 -8.60 -5.72
CA VAL A 68 -1.02 -7.39 -5.82
C VAL A 68 -2.39 -7.63 -5.20
N ARG A 69 -2.97 -6.57 -4.65
CA ARG A 69 -4.36 -6.57 -4.21
C ARG A 69 -5.13 -5.53 -5.01
N ILE A 70 -6.19 -5.99 -5.67
CA ILE A 70 -7.01 -5.17 -6.56
C ILE A 70 -8.33 -4.89 -5.85
N TYR A 71 -8.67 -3.61 -5.75
CA TYR A 71 -9.93 -3.12 -5.20
C TYR A 71 -10.77 -2.57 -6.33
N ARG A 72 -11.99 -3.07 -6.48
CA ARG A 72 -12.96 -2.58 -7.45
C ARG A 72 -14.07 -1.82 -6.74
N PRO A 73 -14.45 -0.62 -7.21
CA PRO A 73 -15.55 0.12 -6.63
C PRO A 73 -16.90 -0.57 -6.87
N ALA A 74 -17.87 -0.32 -5.99
CA ALA A 74 -19.26 -0.77 -6.16
C ALA A 74 -19.96 0.17 -7.16
N ILE A 75 -19.82 -0.12 -8.45
CA ILE A 75 -20.40 0.67 -9.56
C ILE A 75 -21.33 -0.19 -10.41
N PRO A 76 -22.22 0.43 -11.22
CA PRO A 76 -23.07 -0.27 -12.18
C PRO A 76 -22.26 -1.13 -13.16
N ALA A 77 -22.83 -2.27 -13.54
CA ALA A 77 -22.20 -3.17 -14.50
C ALA A 77 -21.96 -2.47 -15.85
N GLY A 78 -20.73 -2.61 -16.38
CA GLY A 78 -20.31 -2.02 -17.65
C GLY A 78 -19.81 -0.58 -17.55
N GLU A 79 -19.82 0.02 -16.36
CA GLU A 79 -19.14 1.30 -16.13
C GLU A 79 -17.63 1.11 -16.09
N VAL A 80 -16.90 1.99 -16.78
CA VAL A 80 -15.44 1.99 -16.88
C VAL A 80 -14.89 3.16 -16.09
N VAL A 81 -13.99 2.87 -15.15
CA VAL A 81 -13.44 3.85 -14.19
C VAL A 81 -11.94 4.03 -14.35
N PRO A 82 -11.33 5.08 -13.78
CA PRO A 82 -9.87 5.20 -13.73
C PRO A 82 -9.20 4.04 -13.01
N ILE A 83 -7.91 3.85 -13.28
CA ILE A 83 -7.05 2.91 -12.56
C ILE A 83 -6.03 3.72 -11.75
N ALA A 84 -5.77 3.30 -10.52
CA ALA A 84 -4.68 3.82 -9.71
C ALA A 84 -3.78 2.66 -9.25
N THR A 85 -2.50 2.66 -9.59
CA THR A 85 -1.53 1.80 -8.92
C THR A 85 -1.08 2.47 -7.64
N PHE A 86 -1.15 1.74 -6.53
CA PHE A 86 -0.82 2.25 -5.19
C PHE A 86 0.43 1.59 -4.65
N PHE A 87 1.37 2.41 -4.18
CA PHE A 87 2.62 1.98 -3.56
C PHE A 87 2.62 2.43 -2.10
N HIS A 88 2.74 1.47 -1.18
CA HIS A 88 2.68 1.76 0.25
C HIS A 88 3.95 2.46 0.75
N GLY A 89 3.81 3.23 1.83
CA GLY A 89 4.93 3.79 2.58
C GLY A 89 5.69 2.73 3.38
N GLY A 90 6.56 3.19 4.28
CA GLY A 90 7.32 2.30 5.18
C GLY A 90 8.83 2.32 4.96
N GLY A 91 9.38 3.39 4.33
CA GLY A 91 10.83 3.56 4.16
C GLY A 91 11.50 2.46 3.35
N PHE A 92 10.78 1.82 2.43
CA PHE A 92 11.21 0.67 1.62
C PHE A 92 11.54 -0.60 2.43
N VAL A 93 11.22 -0.63 3.72
CA VAL A 93 11.56 -1.72 4.66
C VAL A 93 10.30 -2.27 5.35
N LEU A 94 9.39 -1.38 5.75
CA LEU A 94 8.20 -1.68 6.54
C LEU A 94 6.94 -1.72 5.66
N CYS A 95 5.83 -2.12 6.28
CA CYS A 95 4.50 -2.14 5.69
C CYS A 95 4.32 -3.17 4.56
N ASP A 96 3.07 -3.34 4.16
CA ASP A 96 2.60 -4.32 3.18
C ASP A 96 1.17 -3.98 2.71
N LEU A 97 0.53 -4.91 1.98
CA LEU A 97 -0.84 -4.78 1.52
C LEU A 97 -1.87 -4.66 2.66
N ASP A 98 -1.63 -5.34 3.79
CA ASP A 98 -2.58 -5.36 4.91
C ASP A 98 -2.53 -4.05 5.69
N SER A 99 -1.34 -3.49 5.90
CA SER A 99 -1.15 -2.23 6.61
C SER A 99 -1.78 -1.03 5.89
N HIS A 100 -1.97 -1.12 4.56
CA HIS A 100 -2.54 -0.07 3.72
C HIS A 100 -3.91 -0.41 3.11
N ASP A 101 -4.53 -1.53 3.55
CA ASP A 101 -5.84 -1.97 3.05
C ASP A 101 -6.91 -0.87 3.20
N GLY A 102 -7.00 -0.23 4.36
CA GLY A 102 -7.96 0.85 4.62
C GLY A 102 -7.79 2.06 3.71
N ILE A 103 -6.55 2.46 3.43
CA ILE A 103 -6.25 3.58 2.52
C ILE A 103 -6.67 3.25 1.11
N CYS A 104 -6.37 2.03 0.63
CA CYS A 104 -6.74 1.59 -0.71
C CYS A 104 -8.26 1.54 -0.90
N ARG A 105 -9.01 1.08 0.12
CA ARG A 105 -10.49 1.09 0.11
C ARG A 105 -11.04 2.50 0.08
N ALA A 106 -10.50 3.40 0.91
CA ALA A 106 -10.92 4.79 0.93
C ALA A 106 -10.68 5.48 -0.43
N ILE A 107 -9.54 5.25 -1.08
CA ILE A 107 -9.25 5.76 -2.42
C ILE A 107 -10.23 5.18 -3.44
N CYS A 108 -10.47 3.86 -3.41
CA CYS A 108 -11.40 3.18 -4.30
C CYS A 108 -12.80 3.77 -4.25
N ASN A 109 -13.27 4.17 -3.07
CA ASN A 109 -14.61 4.72 -2.84
C ASN A 109 -14.70 6.24 -3.08
N ALA A 110 -13.68 7.02 -2.68
CA ALA A 110 -13.72 8.49 -2.73
C ALA A 110 -13.78 9.04 -4.17
N GLY A 111 -13.13 8.38 -5.11
CA GLY A 111 -13.24 8.69 -6.53
C GLY A 111 -13.29 7.37 -7.26
N PRO A 112 -14.50 6.86 -7.61
CA PRO A 112 -14.63 5.49 -8.10
C PRO A 112 -13.51 5.11 -9.07
N ALA A 113 -12.57 4.29 -8.60
CA ALA A 113 -11.40 3.87 -9.35
C ALA A 113 -11.03 2.43 -8.99
N VAL A 114 -10.50 1.67 -9.93
CA VAL A 114 -9.81 0.43 -9.62
C VAL A 114 -8.47 0.79 -8.99
N VAL A 115 -8.21 0.27 -7.77
CA VAL A 115 -6.92 0.45 -7.11
C VAL A 115 -6.15 -0.86 -7.16
N VAL A 116 -4.91 -0.81 -7.66
CA VAL A 116 -3.98 -1.95 -7.71
C VAL A 116 -2.85 -1.67 -6.72
N ALA A 117 -2.96 -2.20 -5.51
CA ALA A 117 -1.92 -2.10 -4.49
C ALA A 117 -0.80 -3.11 -4.74
N VAL A 118 0.43 -2.69 -4.59
CA VAL A 118 1.63 -3.46 -4.94
C VAL A 118 2.41 -3.85 -3.68
N ASP A 119 2.64 -5.15 -3.49
CA ASP A 119 3.58 -5.67 -2.49
C ASP A 119 4.98 -5.76 -3.12
N TYR A 120 5.60 -4.60 -3.32
CA TYR A 120 6.92 -4.52 -3.93
C TYR A 120 7.99 -5.10 -3.01
N ARG A 121 9.06 -5.63 -3.58
CA ARG A 121 10.21 -6.18 -2.83
C ARG A 121 10.85 -5.11 -1.98
N ARG A 122 11.05 -5.44 -0.69
CA ARG A 122 11.55 -4.51 0.34
C ARG A 122 12.99 -4.81 0.73
N ALA A 123 13.69 -3.79 1.19
CA ALA A 123 15.00 -3.94 1.83
C ALA A 123 14.83 -4.54 3.25
N PRO A 124 15.85 -5.17 3.81
CA PRO A 124 17.20 -5.40 3.25
C PRO A 124 17.30 -6.58 2.29
N GLU A 125 16.25 -7.42 2.17
CA GLU A 125 16.25 -8.65 1.37
C GLU A 125 16.44 -8.31 -0.12
N SER A 126 15.81 -7.24 -0.57
CA SER A 126 15.90 -6.76 -1.95
C SER A 126 16.27 -5.27 -1.94
N ARG A 127 17.50 -4.97 -2.36
CA ARG A 127 18.01 -3.60 -2.40
C ARG A 127 17.51 -2.85 -3.64
N TYR A 128 17.67 -1.53 -3.62
CA TYR A 128 17.50 -0.72 -4.81
C TYR A 128 18.22 -1.35 -6.03
N PRO A 129 17.58 -1.40 -7.23
CA PRO A 129 16.32 -0.77 -7.59
C PRO A 129 15.07 -1.69 -7.50
N ALA A 130 15.11 -2.83 -6.79
CA ALA A 130 14.08 -3.87 -6.84
C ALA A 130 12.65 -3.33 -6.63
N ALA A 131 12.43 -2.43 -5.66
CA ALA A 131 11.11 -1.83 -5.41
C ALA A 131 10.63 -1.00 -6.61
N VAL A 132 11.52 -0.21 -7.20
CA VAL A 132 11.22 0.63 -8.39
C VAL A 132 10.83 -0.26 -9.57
N ASP A 133 11.63 -1.31 -9.82
CA ASP A 133 11.41 -2.23 -10.94
C ASP A 133 10.06 -2.95 -10.79
N ASP A 134 9.69 -3.37 -9.58
CA ASP A 134 8.42 -4.03 -9.30
C ASP A 134 7.23 -3.07 -9.50
N CYS A 135 7.30 -1.86 -8.94
CA CYS A 135 6.25 -0.85 -9.09
C CYS A 135 6.03 -0.47 -10.55
N TYR A 136 7.11 -0.30 -11.30
CA TYR A 136 7.05 -0.03 -12.74
C TYR A 136 6.43 -1.19 -13.52
N ALA A 137 6.86 -2.43 -13.24
CA ALA A 137 6.31 -3.62 -13.88
C ALA A 137 4.80 -3.77 -13.65
N VAL A 138 4.32 -3.57 -12.41
CA VAL A 138 2.89 -3.65 -12.09
C VAL A 138 2.11 -2.51 -12.74
N THR A 139 2.68 -1.31 -12.83
CA THR A 139 2.03 -0.18 -13.51
C THR A 139 1.83 -0.46 -15.01
N LEU A 140 2.85 -0.99 -15.68
CA LEU A 140 2.73 -1.42 -17.08
C LEU A 140 1.71 -2.55 -17.23
N TRP A 141 1.75 -3.53 -16.33
CA TRP A 141 0.79 -4.63 -16.33
C TRP A 141 -0.65 -4.11 -16.17
N ALA A 142 -0.92 -3.22 -15.21
CA ALA A 142 -2.23 -2.64 -14.97
C ALA A 142 -2.75 -1.87 -16.21
N SER A 143 -1.88 -1.14 -16.89
CA SER A 143 -2.22 -0.46 -18.15
C SER A 143 -2.59 -1.46 -19.25
N ALA A 144 -1.82 -2.53 -19.41
CA ALA A 144 -2.04 -3.53 -20.45
C ALA A 144 -3.29 -4.40 -20.19
N HIS A 145 -3.72 -4.53 -18.93
CA HIS A 145 -4.88 -5.34 -18.52
C HIS A 145 -6.07 -4.47 -18.05
N ALA A 146 -6.09 -3.21 -18.45
CA ALA A 146 -7.08 -2.24 -18.00
C ALA A 146 -8.53 -2.71 -18.22
N GLU A 147 -8.84 -3.26 -19.39
CA GLU A 147 -10.17 -3.79 -19.71
C GLU A 147 -10.57 -4.97 -18.79
N GLU A 148 -9.65 -5.90 -18.53
CA GLU A 148 -9.86 -7.02 -17.60
C GLU A 148 -10.15 -6.51 -16.19
N LEU A 149 -9.50 -5.43 -15.79
CA LEU A 149 -9.68 -4.78 -14.50
C LEU A 149 -11.00 -4.00 -14.41
N GLY A 150 -11.67 -3.73 -15.52
CA GLY A 150 -12.83 -2.83 -15.58
C GLY A 150 -12.44 -1.35 -15.57
N GLY A 151 -11.21 -1.05 -15.96
CA GLY A 151 -10.63 0.28 -15.95
C GLY A 151 -10.34 0.84 -17.34
N ASP A 152 -10.09 2.15 -17.40
CA ASP A 152 -9.74 2.88 -18.59
C ASP A 152 -8.22 3.03 -18.69
N PRO A 153 -7.56 2.46 -19.73
CA PRO A 153 -6.12 2.56 -19.89
C PRO A 153 -5.61 3.99 -20.15
N GLN A 154 -6.49 4.91 -20.53
CA GLN A 154 -6.15 6.31 -20.73
C GLN A 154 -6.28 7.15 -19.45
N ARG A 155 -6.85 6.57 -18.39
CA ARG A 155 -7.03 7.21 -17.08
C ARG A 155 -6.32 6.41 -15.99
N LEU A 156 -5.01 6.26 -16.14
CA LEU A 156 -4.15 5.58 -15.18
C LEU A 156 -3.34 6.61 -14.39
N ALA A 157 -3.35 6.47 -13.06
CA ALA A 157 -2.54 7.24 -12.14
C ALA A 157 -1.64 6.33 -11.32
N VAL A 158 -0.51 6.87 -10.86
CA VAL A 158 0.35 6.25 -9.85
C VAL A 158 0.27 7.09 -8.58
N ILE A 159 0.09 6.46 -7.44
CA ILE A 159 -0.07 7.12 -6.14
C ILE A 159 0.66 6.34 -5.06
N GLY A 160 1.01 7.02 -4.00
CA GLY A 160 1.65 6.40 -2.84
C GLY A 160 1.92 7.41 -1.75
N ASP A 161 2.20 6.92 -0.56
CA ASP A 161 2.57 7.74 0.59
C ASP A 161 4.05 7.55 0.96
N SER A 162 4.70 8.59 1.47
CA SER A 162 6.09 8.52 1.95
C SER A 162 7.05 7.87 0.93
N ALA A 163 7.66 6.72 1.26
CA ALA A 163 8.48 5.93 0.32
C ALA A 163 7.71 5.53 -0.93
N GLY A 164 6.41 5.19 -0.81
CA GLY A 164 5.54 4.92 -1.95
C GLY A 164 5.29 6.15 -2.80
N GLY A 165 5.24 7.35 -2.22
CA GLY A 165 5.19 8.60 -2.97
C GLY A 165 6.47 8.85 -3.78
N ASN A 166 7.63 8.47 -3.26
CA ASN A 166 8.90 8.49 -4.01
C ASN A 166 8.89 7.47 -5.17
N LEU A 167 8.30 6.28 -4.96
CA LEU A 167 8.16 5.27 -6.02
C LEU A 167 7.18 5.71 -7.12
N ALA A 168 6.20 6.55 -6.77
CA ALA A 168 5.23 7.09 -7.72
C ALA A 168 5.80 8.20 -8.61
N ALA A 169 6.82 8.93 -8.14
CA ALA A 169 7.50 10.02 -8.85
C ALA A 169 8.51 9.51 -9.88
#